data_b9b5dd48a461b34d9dfb86ccfddf35b7
#
_entry.id   b9b5dd48a461b34d9dfb86ccfddf35b7
#
_cell.length_a   1.000
_cell.length_b   1.000
_cell.length_c   1.000
_cell.angle_alpha   90.00
_cell.angle_beta   90.00
_cell.angle_gamma   90.00
#
_symmetry.space_group_name_H-M   'P 1'
#
loop_
_entity.id
_entity.type
_entity.pdbx_description
1 polymer ?
#
loop_
_entity_poly.entity_id
_entity_poly.type
_entity_poly.pdbx_seq_one_letter_code
_entity_poly.pdbx_strand_id
1 'polypeptide(L)'
;MERVRGACQSPILILLAIVLPFPSTSGPAIHPLIESLAARIRQRRAQLPELSPFALDSVMESISGQLDGEELLISNELHRCRGLRKLHLEIARLGGGLQVLHCVFFPDPRFDLPIFGADIVASPAGISAAIVDLSPVGLTMPVALLHGLESLPIPAFQQVRELPAWGSIFSPFVQFIRPASSEEESWFVDLADGYLKALISSVIDATPDASDAASTIQRHKSQLSYCIQQKRNDKTRGVLEKAFNPQWADRYIEEILFEDPPPL
;
A
#
# COMPACT_ATOMS: atom_id res chain seq x y z
N MET A 1 41.00 -9.45 2.26
CA MET A 1 39.99 -8.47 2.68
C MET A 1 38.96 -8.33 1.55
N GLU A 2 38.03 -9.25 1.48
CA GLU A 2 36.92 -9.20 0.50
C GLU A 2 35.72 -8.52 1.16
N ARG A 3 35.29 -7.42 0.56
CA ARG A 3 34.07 -6.74 0.95
C ARG A 3 32.86 -7.51 0.37
N VAL A 4 32.13 -8.20 1.22
CA VAL A 4 30.80 -8.71 0.91
C VAL A 4 29.89 -7.50 0.71
N ARG A 5 29.48 -7.26 -0.53
CA ARG A 5 28.42 -6.27 -0.86
C ARG A 5 27.10 -6.90 -0.49
N GLY A 6 26.52 -6.46 0.62
CA GLY A 6 25.15 -6.78 1.01
C GLY A 6 24.17 -6.19 0.00
N ALA A 7 23.36 -7.04 -0.60
CA ALA A 7 22.27 -6.63 -1.49
C ALA A 7 21.21 -5.89 -0.67
N CYS A 8 21.04 -4.59 -0.93
CA CYS A 8 20.01 -3.73 -0.35
C CYS A 8 18.64 -4.17 -0.89
N GLN A 9 17.77 -4.70 -0.03
CA GLN A 9 16.41 -5.10 -0.37
C GLN A 9 15.44 -3.95 -0.09
N SER A 10 14.79 -3.44 -1.12
CA SER A 10 13.76 -2.39 -1.03
C SER A 10 12.43 -2.95 -0.52
N PRO A 11 11.71 -2.27 0.38
CA PRO A 11 10.62 -2.85 1.15
C PRO A 11 9.18 -2.58 0.70
N ILE A 12 8.90 -1.72 -0.23
CA ILE A 12 7.51 -1.52 -0.67
C ILE A 12 7.31 -2.15 -2.03
N LEU A 13 6.37 -3.07 -2.12
CA LEU A 13 6.18 -4.02 -3.22
C LEU A 13 7.41 -4.92 -3.42
N ILE A 14 7.68 -5.74 -2.41
CA ILE A 14 8.56 -6.91 -2.58
C ILE A 14 7.74 -7.99 -3.30
N LEU A 15 7.55 -7.84 -4.59
CA LEU A 15 7.19 -8.95 -5.44
C LEU A 15 8.49 -9.63 -5.87
N LEU A 16 8.67 -10.85 -5.41
CA LEU A 16 9.68 -11.85 -5.78
C LEU A 16 11.12 -11.74 -5.23
N ALA A 17 11.35 -12.59 -4.29
CA ALA A 17 12.56 -13.41 -4.24
C ALA A 17 12.13 -14.81 -3.80
N ILE A 18 12.39 -15.78 -4.64
CA ILE A 18 12.31 -17.23 -4.50
C ILE A 18 11.21 -17.85 -5.40
N VAL A 19 11.65 -18.26 -6.58
CA VAL A 19 10.96 -19.23 -7.42
C VAL A 19 11.43 -20.63 -6.98
N LEU A 20 10.50 -21.45 -6.49
CA LEU A 20 10.64 -22.89 -6.45
C LEU A 20 9.45 -23.51 -7.22
N PRO A 21 9.65 -24.52 -8.07
CA PRO A 21 8.58 -25.08 -8.87
C PRO A 21 7.70 -26.03 -8.06
N PHE A 22 6.38 -25.86 -8.12
CA PHE A 22 5.41 -26.83 -7.60
C PHE A 22 4.24 -27.03 -8.57
N PRO A 23 3.62 -28.23 -8.59
CA PRO A 23 2.59 -28.58 -9.57
C PRO A 23 1.22 -27.99 -9.21
N SER A 24 0.49 -27.63 -10.25
CA SER A 24 -0.82 -26.99 -10.25
C SER A 24 -1.97 -27.91 -9.86
N THR A 25 -2.85 -27.41 -8.97
CA THR A 25 -4.32 -27.58 -9.04
C THR A 25 -4.96 -26.48 -8.20
N SER A 26 -6.00 -25.80 -8.70
CA SER A 26 -6.81 -24.72 -8.07
C SER A 26 -6.01 -23.79 -7.14
N GLY A 27 -5.84 -22.54 -7.52
CA GLY A 27 -4.98 -21.57 -6.83
C GLY A 27 -5.17 -21.58 -5.30
N PRO A 28 -4.09 -21.40 -4.51
CA PRO A 28 -4.13 -21.50 -3.07
C PRO A 28 -5.15 -20.51 -2.48
N ALA A 29 -5.80 -20.93 -1.38
CA ALA A 29 -6.68 -20.04 -0.62
C ALA A 29 -5.94 -18.75 -0.24
N ILE A 30 -6.66 -17.63 -0.14
CA ILE A 30 -6.06 -16.37 0.29
C ILE A 30 -5.50 -16.55 1.71
N HIS A 31 -4.29 -16.03 1.94
CA HIS A 31 -3.65 -16.10 3.26
C HIS A 31 -4.51 -15.39 4.31
N PRO A 32 -4.75 -15.97 5.50
CA PRO A 32 -5.65 -15.40 6.51
C PRO A 32 -5.34 -13.95 6.90
N LEU A 33 -4.06 -13.57 6.97
CA LEU A 33 -3.65 -12.20 7.25
C LEU A 33 -4.13 -11.23 6.15
N ILE A 34 -3.95 -11.59 4.87
CA ILE A 34 -4.42 -10.78 3.73
C ILE A 34 -5.93 -10.64 3.75
N GLU A 35 -6.66 -11.75 3.95
CA GLU A 35 -8.12 -11.73 4.02
C GLU A 35 -8.62 -10.87 5.18
N SER A 36 -8.02 -11.01 6.36
CA SER A 36 -8.38 -10.25 7.57
C SER A 36 -8.14 -8.75 7.37
N LEU A 37 -6.94 -8.35 6.87
CA LEU A 37 -6.65 -6.94 6.63
C LEU A 37 -7.55 -6.35 5.54
N ALA A 38 -7.77 -7.06 4.44
CA ALA A 38 -8.68 -6.61 3.37
C ALA A 38 -10.10 -6.40 3.89
N ALA A 39 -10.60 -7.30 4.75
CA ALA A 39 -11.91 -7.16 5.39
C ALA A 39 -11.98 -5.91 6.28
N ARG A 40 -10.94 -5.64 7.08
CA ARG A 40 -10.85 -4.43 7.91
C ARG A 40 -10.81 -3.16 7.05
N ILE A 41 -10.00 -3.14 5.99
CA ILE A 41 -9.93 -2.00 5.05
C ILE A 41 -11.31 -1.72 4.45
N ARG A 42 -12.03 -2.74 3.95
CA ARG A 42 -13.39 -2.59 3.39
C ARG A 42 -14.38 -2.09 4.43
N GLN A 43 -14.35 -2.63 5.65
CA GLN A 43 -15.20 -2.21 6.75
C GLN A 43 -14.95 -0.74 7.13
N ARG A 44 -13.69 -0.31 7.19
CA ARG A 44 -13.32 1.06 7.52
C ARG A 44 -13.65 2.03 6.39
N ARG A 45 -13.34 1.65 5.16
CA ARG A 45 -13.68 2.42 3.96
C ARG A 45 -15.18 2.73 3.90
N ALA A 46 -16.04 1.78 4.27
CA ALA A 46 -17.50 1.97 4.27
C ALA A 46 -17.99 3.07 5.24
N GLN A 47 -17.15 3.53 6.18
CA GLN A 47 -17.48 4.60 7.13
C GLN A 47 -17.12 6.00 6.61
N LEU A 48 -16.45 6.10 5.46
CA LEU A 48 -16.00 7.37 4.89
C LEU A 48 -17.18 8.17 4.31
N PRO A 49 -17.18 9.51 4.47
CA PRO A 49 -18.25 10.38 3.96
C PRO A 49 -18.21 10.44 2.43
N GLU A 50 -19.38 10.44 1.81
CA GLU A 50 -19.56 10.58 0.35
C GLU A 50 -18.76 9.51 -0.44
N LEU A 51 -18.65 8.31 0.11
CA LEU A 51 -17.97 7.20 -0.55
C LEU A 51 -18.65 6.86 -1.87
N SER A 52 -17.88 6.82 -2.94
CA SER A 52 -18.36 6.45 -4.27
C SER A 52 -17.31 5.60 -5.01
N PRO A 53 -17.74 4.74 -5.96
CA PRO A 53 -16.79 4.06 -6.83
C PRO A 53 -15.92 5.05 -7.60
N PHE A 54 -14.65 4.75 -7.77
CA PHE A 54 -13.79 5.42 -8.72
C PHE A 54 -13.93 4.69 -10.07
N ALA A 55 -14.26 5.42 -11.13
CA ALA A 55 -14.44 4.80 -12.43
C ALA A 55 -13.15 4.14 -12.90
N LEU A 56 -13.19 2.83 -13.05
CA LEU A 56 -12.11 2.01 -13.56
C LEU A 56 -12.61 1.28 -14.80
N ASP A 57 -11.75 1.12 -15.80
CA ASP A 57 -12.04 0.23 -16.91
C ASP A 57 -12.19 -1.21 -16.34
N SER A 58 -13.25 -1.91 -16.70
CA SER A 58 -13.58 -3.25 -16.19
C SER A 58 -12.42 -4.25 -16.37
N VAL A 59 -11.60 -4.08 -17.40
CA VAL A 59 -10.40 -4.88 -17.64
C VAL A 59 -9.30 -4.63 -16.61
N MET A 60 -9.36 -3.55 -15.85
CA MET A 60 -8.44 -3.23 -14.77
C MET A 60 -8.99 -3.60 -13.38
N GLU A 61 -10.26 -3.95 -13.26
CA GLU A 61 -10.83 -4.44 -12.00
C GLU A 61 -10.37 -5.87 -11.69
N SER A 62 -10.30 -6.72 -12.73
CA SER A 62 -9.86 -8.11 -12.61
C SER A 62 -8.94 -8.45 -13.77
N ILE A 63 -7.68 -8.64 -13.47
CA ILE A 63 -6.60 -8.81 -14.44
C ILE A 63 -6.06 -10.23 -14.31
N SER A 64 -5.92 -10.91 -15.45
CA SER A 64 -5.28 -12.22 -15.55
C SER A 64 -4.06 -12.13 -16.46
N GLY A 65 -2.95 -12.70 -16.04
CA GLY A 65 -1.69 -12.77 -16.77
C GLY A 65 -0.93 -14.05 -16.45
N GLN A 66 0.28 -14.17 -16.96
CA GLN A 66 1.16 -15.29 -16.67
C GLN A 66 2.56 -14.81 -16.32
N LEU A 67 3.13 -15.37 -15.26
CA LEU A 67 4.49 -15.09 -14.82
C LEU A 67 5.23 -16.42 -14.62
N ASP A 68 6.30 -16.63 -15.40
CA ASP A 68 7.13 -17.85 -15.36
C ASP A 68 6.31 -19.16 -15.50
N GLY A 69 5.23 -19.14 -16.29
CA GLY A 69 4.33 -20.28 -16.52
C GLY A 69 3.21 -20.45 -15.48
N GLU A 70 3.14 -19.57 -14.48
CA GLU A 70 2.09 -19.58 -13.47
C GLU A 70 1.07 -18.48 -13.72
N GLU A 71 -0.20 -18.75 -13.38
CA GLU A 71 -1.27 -17.75 -13.48
C GLU A 71 -1.06 -16.64 -12.47
N LEU A 72 -1.08 -15.38 -12.92
CA LEU A 72 -1.11 -14.18 -12.11
C LEU A 72 -2.51 -13.56 -12.19
N LEU A 73 -3.17 -13.45 -11.05
CA LEU A 73 -4.48 -12.79 -10.91
C LEU A 73 -4.33 -11.54 -10.05
N ILE A 74 -4.82 -10.39 -10.55
CA ILE A 74 -4.84 -9.12 -9.80
C ILE A 74 -6.28 -8.64 -9.74
N SER A 75 -6.78 -8.35 -8.56
CA SER A 75 -8.09 -7.71 -8.35
C SER A 75 -7.90 -6.33 -7.74
N ASN A 76 -8.57 -5.32 -8.31
CA ASN A 76 -8.51 -3.94 -7.89
C ASN A 76 -9.88 -3.46 -7.40
N GLU A 77 -9.90 -2.78 -6.27
CA GLU A 77 -11.05 -2.05 -5.77
C GLU A 77 -10.67 -0.57 -5.63
N LEU A 78 -11.28 0.29 -6.46
CA LEU A 78 -11.02 1.71 -6.43
C LEU A 78 -12.27 2.48 -6.00
N HIS A 79 -12.08 3.41 -5.08
CA HIS A 79 -13.12 4.31 -4.58
C HIS A 79 -12.54 5.71 -4.40
N ARG A 80 -13.43 6.66 -4.17
CA ARG A 80 -13.10 8.02 -3.71
C ARG A 80 -14.13 8.47 -2.67
N CYS A 81 -13.76 9.46 -1.89
CA CYS A 81 -14.68 10.06 -0.92
C CYS A 81 -14.32 11.54 -0.71
N ARG A 82 -15.12 12.25 0.08
CA ARG A 82 -14.73 13.59 0.51
C ARG A 82 -13.42 13.55 1.27
N GLY A 83 -12.43 14.31 0.84
CA GLY A 83 -11.11 14.39 1.46
C GLY A 83 -10.08 13.39 0.94
N LEU A 84 -10.49 12.28 0.30
CA LEU A 84 -9.58 11.32 -0.32
C LEU A 84 -9.91 11.15 -1.80
N ARG A 85 -8.97 11.56 -2.67
CA ARG A 85 -9.15 11.52 -4.13
C ARG A 85 -9.17 10.11 -4.68
N LYS A 86 -8.49 9.17 -4.01
CA LYS A 86 -8.38 7.77 -4.44
C LYS A 86 -8.16 6.87 -3.25
N LEU A 87 -8.92 5.79 -3.18
CA LEU A 87 -8.78 4.69 -2.25
C LEU A 87 -8.60 3.42 -3.07
N HIS A 88 -7.42 2.84 -3.04
CA HIS A 88 -7.08 1.66 -3.80
C HIS A 88 -6.78 0.49 -2.86
N LEU A 89 -7.40 -0.65 -3.12
CA LEU A 89 -7.09 -1.94 -2.52
C LEU A 89 -6.85 -2.94 -3.65
N GLU A 90 -5.64 -3.47 -3.73
CA GLU A 90 -5.24 -4.52 -4.67
C GLU A 90 -4.95 -5.82 -3.94
N ILE A 91 -5.39 -6.94 -4.50
CA ILE A 91 -4.95 -8.27 -4.10
C ILE A 91 -4.43 -8.99 -5.34
N ALA A 92 -3.13 -9.31 -5.34
CA ALA A 92 -2.48 -10.08 -6.38
C ALA A 92 -2.17 -11.51 -5.88
N ARG A 93 -2.37 -12.51 -6.75
CA ARG A 93 -2.11 -13.93 -6.47
C ARG A 93 -1.36 -14.56 -7.63
N LEU A 94 -0.27 -15.24 -7.34
CA LEU A 94 0.50 -16.04 -8.30
C LEU A 94 0.34 -17.52 -7.98
N GLY A 95 0.24 -18.36 -9.01
CA GLY A 95 -0.07 -19.79 -8.91
C GLY A 95 0.79 -20.56 -7.91
N GLY A 96 2.10 -20.23 -7.78
CA GLY A 96 3.02 -20.80 -6.78
C GLY A 96 2.75 -20.40 -5.33
N GLY A 97 1.67 -19.68 -5.06
CA GLY A 97 1.22 -19.32 -3.72
C GLY A 97 1.76 -17.99 -3.20
N LEU A 98 2.50 -17.22 -4.00
CA LEU A 98 2.83 -15.83 -3.66
C LEU A 98 1.56 -14.98 -3.74
N GLN A 99 1.31 -14.18 -2.70
CA GLN A 99 0.16 -13.29 -2.61
C GLN A 99 0.62 -11.93 -2.10
N VAL A 100 0.03 -10.88 -2.64
CA VAL A 100 0.29 -9.51 -2.22
C VAL A 100 -1.04 -8.82 -1.93
N LEU A 101 -1.13 -8.13 -0.81
CA LEU A 101 -2.09 -7.06 -0.59
C LEU A 101 -1.34 -5.76 -0.72
N HIS A 102 -1.82 -4.86 -1.57
CA HIS A 102 -1.40 -3.47 -1.66
C HIS A 102 -2.61 -2.57 -1.39
N CYS A 103 -2.45 -1.63 -0.47
CA CYS A 103 -3.49 -0.66 -0.18
C CYS A 103 -2.89 0.72 -0.05
N VAL A 104 -3.44 1.70 -0.79
CA VAL A 104 -3.05 3.09 -0.68
C VAL A 104 -4.27 4.01 -0.77
N PHE A 105 -4.36 4.97 0.15
CA PHE A 105 -5.37 6.02 0.13
C PHE A 105 -4.69 7.37 -0.05
N PHE A 106 -4.95 8.01 -1.18
CA PHE A 106 -4.39 9.32 -1.52
C PHE A 106 -5.35 10.44 -1.11
N PRO A 107 -4.92 11.41 -0.30
CA PRO A 107 -5.75 12.56 0.03
C PRO A 107 -5.95 13.50 -1.17
N ASP A 108 -7.07 14.23 -1.18
CA ASP A 108 -7.20 15.44 -1.99
C ASP A 108 -6.25 16.51 -1.41
N PRO A 109 -5.35 17.13 -2.19
CA PRO A 109 -4.37 18.08 -1.68
C PRO A 109 -4.96 19.29 -0.93
N ARG A 110 -6.23 19.60 -1.14
CA ARG A 110 -6.93 20.65 -0.39
C ARG A 110 -7.14 20.32 1.08
N PHE A 111 -7.07 19.03 1.44
CA PHE A 111 -7.25 18.58 2.81
C PHE A 111 -5.89 18.25 3.45
N ASP A 112 -5.73 18.63 4.71
CA ASP A 112 -4.52 18.29 5.48
C ASP A 112 -4.64 16.88 6.04
N LEU A 113 -4.39 15.90 5.18
CA LEU A 113 -4.50 14.47 5.45
C LEU A 113 -3.27 13.75 4.90
N PRO A 114 -2.76 12.70 5.57
CA PRO A 114 -1.65 11.90 5.08
C PRO A 114 -2.07 10.89 4.01
N ILE A 115 -1.09 10.31 3.34
CA ILE A 115 -1.29 9.10 2.53
C ILE A 115 -1.29 7.89 3.48
N PHE A 116 -2.33 7.06 3.44
CA PHE A 116 -2.31 5.75 4.08
C PHE A 116 -1.70 4.74 3.13
N GLY A 117 -0.78 3.93 3.64
CA GLY A 117 -0.20 2.80 2.91
C GLY A 117 -0.17 1.55 3.78
N ALA A 118 -0.55 0.40 3.21
CA ALA A 118 -0.39 -0.90 3.83
C ALA A 118 -0.13 -1.98 2.78
N ASP A 119 0.96 -2.74 2.98
CA ASP A 119 1.31 -3.85 2.09
C ASP A 119 1.60 -5.12 2.89
N ILE A 120 1.21 -6.26 2.34
CA ILE A 120 1.56 -7.60 2.83
C ILE A 120 2.07 -8.43 1.68
N VAL A 121 3.17 -9.14 1.90
CA VAL A 121 3.68 -10.17 0.99
C VAL A 121 3.64 -11.51 1.70
N ALA A 122 2.80 -12.41 1.22
CA ALA A 122 2.64 -13.76 1.72
C ALA A 122 3.14 -14.80 0.70
N SER A 123 3.60 -15.93 1.21
CA SER A 123 4.00 -17.09 0.43
C SER A 123 3.59 -18.37 1.19
N PRO A 124 3.71 -19.57 0.60
CA PRO A 124 3.50 -20.83 1.32
C PRO A 124 4.40 -21.00 2.57
N ALA A 125 5.54 -20.28 2.62
CA ALA A 125 6.44 -20.27 3.76
C ALA A 125 6.05 -19.24 4.85
N GLY A 126 4.93 -18.55 4.69
CA GLY A 126 4.44 -17.49 5.60
C GLY A 126 4.64 -16.07 5.07
N ILE A 127 4.45 -15.10 5.95
CA ILE A 127 4.59 -13.67 5.63
C ILE A 127 6.06 -13.30 5.55
N SER A 128 6.47 -12.74 4.42
CA SER A 128 7.83 -12.24 4.21
C SER A 128 7.98 -10.76 4.56
N ALA A 129 6.90 -9.99 4.45
CA ALA A 129 6.86 -8.57 4.76
C ALA A 129 5.44 -8.10 5.07
N ALA A 130 5.30 -7.20 6.03
CA ALA A 130 4.09 -6.44 6.30
C ALA A 130 4.50 -5.01 6.68
N ILE A 131 3.89 -4.00 6.07
CA ILE A 131 4.15 -2.60 6.34
C ILE A 131 2.84 -1.83 6.46
N VAL A 132 2.81 -0.85 7.36
CA VAL A 132 1.73 0.14 7.47
C VAL A 132 2.31 1.49 7.82
N ASP A 133 1.76 2.55 7.20
CA ASP A 133 2.16 3.93 7.48
C ASP A 133 1.02 4.93 7.19
N LEU A 134 1.13 6.10 7.80
CA LEU A 134 0.45 7.34 7.44
C LEU A 134 1.51 8.37 7.05
N SER A 135 1.86 8.39 5.76
CA SER A 135 2.93 9.25 5.22
C SER A 135 2.46 10.70 5.11
N PRO A 136 3.11 11.66 5.78
CA PRO A 136 2.70 13.06 5.73
C PRO A 136 2.93 13.67 4.35
N VAL A 137 2.00 14.49 3.89
CA VAL A 137 2.14 15.29 2.66
C VAL A 137 2.19 16.80 2.96
N GLY A 138 1.88 17.20 4.18
CA GLY A 138 2.12 18.56 4.72
C GLY A 138 3.55 18.71 5.23
N LEU A 139 3.83 19.87 5.85
CA LEU A 139 5.10 20.09 6.55
C LEU A 139 5.22 19.23 7.82
N THR A 140 4.09 18.95 8.44
CA THR A 140 3.96 18.11 9.65
C THR A 140 2.71 17.27 9.55
N MET A 141 2.63 16.23 10.37
CA MET A 141 1.40 15.47 10.57
C MET A 141 0.35 16.35 11.28
N PRO A 142 -0.94 16.32 10.88
CA PRO A 142 -1.99 17.02 11.64
C PRO A 142 -2.01 16.62 13.11
N VAL A 143 -2.14 17.59 14.02
CA VAL A 143 -1.99 17.38 15.48
C VAL A 143 -2.95 16.32 16.01
N ALA A 144 -4.22 16.35 15.58
CA ALA A 144 -5.21 15.36 16.01
C ALA A 144 -4.84 13.93 15.60
N LEU A 145 -4.29 13.79 14.38
CA LEU A 145 -3.83 12.50 13.87
C LEU A 145 -2.57 12.03 14.61
N LEU A 146 -1.63 12.95 14.88
CA LEU A 146 -0.42 12.67 15.65
C LEU A 146 -0.78 12.11 17.05
N HIS A 147 -1.66 12.78 17.79
CA HIS A 147 -2.15 12.28 19.08
C HIS A 147 -2.84 10.92 18.97
N GLY A 148 -3.62 10.70 17.90
CA GLY A 148 -4.24 9.41 17.63
C GLY A 148 -3.20 8.29 17.46
N LEU A 149 -2.14 8.53 16.69
CA LEU A 149 -1.06 7.56 16.47
C LEU A 149 -0.22 7.31 17.73
N GLU A 150 0.13 8.37 18.46
CA GLU A 150 0.90 8.28 19.73
C GLU A 150 0.16 7.48 20.80
N SER A 151 -1.17 7.47 20.76
CA SER A 151 -1.99 6.72 21.70
C SER A 151 -2.18 5.24 21.35
N LEU A 152 -1.79 4.82 20.15
CA LEU A 152 -1.92 3.42 19.74
C LEU A 152 -0.87 2.56 20.45
N PRO A 153 -1.28 1.40 21.03
CA PRO A 153 -0.33 0.44 21.53
C PRO A 153 0.43 -0.19 20.34
N ILE A 154 1.74 0.00 20.32
CA ILE A 154 2.60 -0.63 19.30
C ILE A 154 3.11 -1.94 19.88
N PRO A 155 2.77 -3.10 19.29
CA PRO A 155 3.26 -4.38 19.74
C PRO A 155 4.80 -4.50 19.56
N ALA A 156 5.44 -5.27 20.42
CA ALA A 156 6.87 -5.58 20.29
C ALA A 156 7.07 -6.74 19.30
N PHE A 157 7.09 -6.43 18.01
CA PHE A 157 7.35 -7.41 16.96
C PHE A 157 8.78 -7.94 17.04
N GLN A 158 8.97 -9.26 16.87
CA GLN A 158 10.27 -9.90 16.94
C GLN A 158 11.20 -9.54 15.78
N GLN A 159 10.64 -9.34 14.59
CA GLN A 159 11.40 -9.06 13.39
C GLN A 159 10.96 -7.72 12.75
N VAL A 160 11.57 -6.64 13.24
CA VAL A 160 11.47 -5.32 12.60
C VAL A 160 12.44 -5.29 11.42
N ARG A 161 12.01 -4.72 10.30
CA ARG A 161 12.79 -4.61 9.06
C ARG A 161 13.28 -3.19 8.87
N GLU A 162 14.43 -3.05 8.21
CA GLU A 162 14.97 -1.76 7.83
C GLU A 162 14.23 -1.19 6.62
N LEU A 163 13.94 0.10 6.68
CA LEU A 163 13.41 0.85 5.55
C LEU A 163 14.49 1.00 4.46
N PRO A 164 14.11 1.15 3.19
CA PRO A 164 15.08 1.43 2.13
C PRO A 164 15.72 2.81 2.31
N ALA A 165 16.86 3.01 1.66
CA ALA A 165 17.57 4.29 1.70
C ALA A 165 16.73 5.50 1.21
N TRP A 166 15.70 5.26 0.39
CA TRP A 166 14.74 6.28 -0.07
C TRP A 166 13.51 6.41 0.85
N GLY A 167 13.49 5.74 2.00
CA GLY A 167 12.36 5.69 2.94
C GLY A 167 11.99 7.01 3.62
N SER A 168 12.54 8.14 3.15
CA SER A 168 12.20 9.49 3.63
C SER A 168 10.74 9.92 3.39
N ILE A 169 9.98 9.14 2.62
CA ILE A 169 8.55 9.36 2.39
C ILE A 169 7.69 8.89 3.57
N PHE A 170 8.22 8.02 4.43
CA PHE A 170 7.48 7.44 5.54
C PHE A 170 7.48 8.35 6.76
N SER A 171 6.44 8.17 7.59
CA SER A 171 6.34 8.83 8.88
C SER A 171 7.27 8.18 9.92
N PRO A 172 7.53 8.86 11.06
CA PRO A 172 8.20 8.24 12.21
C PRO A 172 7.41 7.06 12.82
N PHE A 173 6.14 6.89 12.47
CA PHE A 173 5.26 5.84 12.96
C PHE A 173 5.22 4.60 12.07
N VAL A 174 5.93 4.60 10.94
CA VAL A 174 5.94 3.45 10.04
C VAL A 174 6.29 2.16 10.77
N GLN A 175 5.48 1.12 10.56
CA GLN A 175 5.77 -0.23 11.05
C GLN A 175 6.07 -1.12 9.86
N PHE A 176 7.33 -1.56 9.76
CA PHE A 176 7.77 -2.49 8.72
C PHE A 176 8.37 -3.72 9.40
N ILE A 177 7.68 -4.85 9.26
CA ILE A 177 7.94 -6.07 10.01
C ILE A 177 7.89 -7.32 9.13
N ARG A 178 8.38 -8.41 9.69
CA ARG A 178 8.08 -9.78 9.27
C ARG A 178 7.44 -10.49 10.46
N PRO A 179 6.11 -10.72 10.47
CA PRO A 179 5.46 -11.42 11.57
C PRO A 179 6.09 -12.81 11.78
N ALA A 180 6.42 -13.14 13.01
CA ALA A 180 7.06 -14.40 13.38
C ALA A 180 6.04 -15.47 13.81
N SER A 181 4.78 -15.08 14.05
CA SER A 181 3.71 -15.96 14.51
C SER A 181 2.33 -15.44 14.07
N SER A 182 1.31 -16.30 14.15
CA SER A 182 -0.08 -15.91 13.91
C SER A 182 -0.58 -14.84 14.90
N GLU A 183 -0.02 -14.78 16.09
CA GLU A 183 -0.32 -13.74 17.08
C GLU A 183 0.21 -12.38 16.59
N GLU A 184 1.46 -12.32 16.09
CA GLU A 184 2.01 -11.11 15.49
C GLU A 184 1.27 -10.69 14.22
N GLU A 185 0.76 -11.65 13.44
CA GLU A 185 -0.12 -11.36 12.30
C GLU A 185 -1.40 -10.66 12.75
N SER A 186 -2.03 -11.15 13.84
CA SER A 186 -3.22 -10.51 14.43
C SER A 186 -2.91 -9.11 14.96
N TRP A 187 -1.79 -8.93 15.65
CA TRP A 187 -1.34 -7.62 16.13
C TRP A 187 -1.13 -6.63 14.98
N PHE A 188 -0.58 -7.09 13.85
CA PHE A 188 -0.40 -6.23 12.69
C PHE A 188 -1.74 -5.78 12.09
N VAL A 189 -2.75 -6.66 12.00
CA VAL A 189 -4.10 -6.28 11.56
C VAL A 189 -4.72 -5.25 12.48
N ASP A 190 -4.63 -5.46 13.80
CA ASP A 190 -5.19 -4.53 14.79
C ASP A 190 -4.49 -3.17 14.76
N LEU A 191 -3.17 -3.16 14.56
CA LEU A 191 -2.39 -1.95 14.39
C LEU A 191 -2.79 -1.18 13.13
N ALA A 192 -2.87 -1.87 11.98
CA ALA A 192 -3.33 -1.26 10.72
C ALA A 192 -4.77 -0.73 10.81
N ASP A 193 -5.66 -1.44 11.52
CA ASP A 193 -7.01 -0.96 11.83
C ASP A 193 -6.99 0.31 12.70
N GLY A 194 -6.05 0.42 13.64
CA GLY A 194 -5.82 1.62 14.44
C GLY A 194 -5.42 2.82 13.58
N TYR A 195 -4.51 2.63 12.62
CA TYR A 195 -4.10 3.67 11.65
C TYR A 195 -5.29 4.11 10.78
N LEU A 196 -6.08 3.16 10.28
CA LEU A 196 -7.29 3.45 9.52
C LEU A 196 -8.33 4.23 10.34
N LYS A 197 -8.54 3.88 11.60
CA LYS A 197 -9.45 4.62 12.51
C LYS A 197 -8.99 6.06 12.68
N ALA A 198 -7.71 6.28 12.94
CA ALA A 198 -7.16 7.61 13.10
C ALA A 198 -7.33 8.45 11.82
N LEU A 199 -7.05 7.87 10.65
CA LEU A 199 -7.27 8.53 9.36
C LEU A 199 -8.74 8.86 9.15
N ILE A 200 -9.67 7.92 9.35
CA ILE A 200 -11.10 8.11 9.10
C ILE A 200 -11.67 9.21 10.00
N SER A 201 -11.32 9.21 11.27
CA SER A 201 -11.70 10.32 12.17
C SER A 201 -11.22 11.66 11.61
N SER A 202 -9.97 11.74 11.18
CA SER A 202 -9.42 12.96 10.58
C SER A 202 -10.12 13.35 9.27
N VAL A 203 -10.50 12.39 8.42
CA VAL A 203 -11.26 12.66 7.18
C VAL A 203 -12.63 13.23 7.45
N ILE A 204 -13.34 12.72 8.48
CA ILE A 204 -14.68 13.19 8.87
C ILE A 204 -14.63 14.66 9.29
N ASP A 205 -13.62 15.04 10.08
CA ASP A 205 -13.48 16.37 10.64
C ASP A 205 -12.75 17.37 9.74
N ALA A 206 -12.06 16.88 8.69
CA ALA A 206 -11.25 17.71 7.82
C ALA A 206 -12.09 18.70 7.00
N THR A 207 -11.58 19.91 6.86
CA THR A 207 -12.12 20.98 5.99
C THR A 207 -11.11 21.29 4.88
N PRO A 208 -11.59 21.59 3.65
CA PRO A 208 -10.67 21.90 2.57
C PRO A 208 -10.11 23.32 2.68
N ASP A 209 -8.83 23.46 2.38
CA ASP A 209 -8.23 24.76 2.05
C ASP A 209 -8.60 25.18 0.61
N ALA A 210 -8.37 26.47 0.30
CA ALA A 210 -8.49 26.94 -1.08
C ALA A 210 -7.47 26.22 -2.00
N SER A 211 -7.83 26.02 -3.27
CA SER A 211 -6.94 25.33 -4.20
C SER A 211 -5.62 26.09 -4.48
N ASP A 212 -5.63 27.41 -4.38
CA ASP A 212 -4.47 28.30 -4.54
C ASP A 212 -3.71 28.56 -3.21
N ALA A 213 -4.15 27.97 -2.11
CA ALA A 213 -3.45 28.11 -0.83
C ALA A 213 -2.04 27.51 -0.88
N ALA A 214 -1.06 28.17 -0.26
CA ALA A 214 0.32 27.68 -0.22
C ALA A 214 0.44 26.27 0.39
N SER A 215 -0.39 25.95 1.40
CA SER A 215 -0.50 24.62 2.01
C SER A 215 -0.99 23.57 1.01
N THR A 216 -2.02 23.88 0.21
CA THR A 216 -2.56 23.01 -0.83
C THR A 216 -1.50 22.71 -1.90
N ILE A 217 -0.82 23.77 -2.39
CA ILE A 217 0.26 23.64 -3.37
C ILE A 217 1.40 22.77 -2.81
N GLN A 218 1.76 22.95 -1.55
CA GLN A 218 2.80 22.15 -0.91
C GLN A 218 2.39 20.67 -0.82
N ARG A 219 1.17 20.37 -0.36
CA ARG A 219 0.66 19.00 -0.26
C ARG A 219 0.57 18.32 -1.62
N HIS A 220 0.17 19.04 -2.66
CA HIS A 220 0.18 18.54 -4.05
C HIS A 220 1.60 18.13 -4.50
N LYS A 221 2.59 19.01 -4.29
CA LYS A 221 4.00 18.72 -4.61
C LYS A 221 4.55 17.52 -3.84
N SER A 222 4.19 17.40 -2.57
CA SER A 222 4.62 16.27 -1.73
C SER A 222 4.00 14.95 -2.20
N GLN A 223 2.71 14.92 -2.58
CA GLN A 223 2.08 13.74 -3.19
C GLN A 223 2.74 13.37 -4.51
N LEU A 224 3.02 14.35 -5.38
CA LEU A 224 3.74 14.11 -6.64
C LEU A 224 5.11 13.49 -6.37
N SER A 225 5.86 14.02 -5.39
CA SER A 225 7.14 13.45 -4.98
C SER A 225 7.01 12.01 -4.47
N TYR A 226 5.97 11.73 -3.68
CA TYR A 226 5.66 10.38 -3.21
C TYR A 226 5.42 9.42 -4.38
N CYS A 227 4.55 9.79 -5.32
CA CYS A 227 4.25 8.98 -6.51
C CYS A 227 5.51 8.73 -7.35
N ILE A 228 6.33 9.75 -7.60
CA ILE A 228 7.60 9.63 -8.34
C ILE A 228 8.55 8.65 -7.64
N GLN A 229 8.66 8.69 -6.32
CA GLN A 229 9.52 7.77 -5.58
C GLN A 229 9.01 6.32 -5.65
N GLN A 230 7.71 6.11 -5.51
CA GLN A 230 7.08 4.79 -5.63
C GLN A 230 7.25 4.20 -7.04
N LYS A 231 7.09 5.00 -8.09
CA LYS A 231 7.29 4.59 -9.50
C LYS A 231 8.73 4.14 -9.82
N ARG A 232 9.72 4.49 -8.98
CA ARG A 232 11.12 4.02 -9.10
C ARG A 232 11.34 2.59 -8.61
N ASN A 233 10.30 1.91 -8.17
CA ASN A 233 10.41 0.53 -7.71
C ASN A 233 10.53 -0.43 -8.90
N ASP A 234 11.78 -0.71 -9.30
CA ASP A 234 12.10 -1.59 -10.42
C ASP A 234 11.58 -3.03 -10.25
N LYS A 235 11.35 -3.49 -9.01
CA LYS A 235 10.89 -4.85 -8.75
C LYS A 235 9.45 -5.06 -9.19
N THR A 236 8.54 -4.17 -8.82
CA THR A 236 7.14 -4.23 -9.26
C THR A 236 7.08 -4.14 -10.77
N ARG A 237 7.77 -3.15 -11.33
CA ARG A 237 7.87 -2.97 -12.77
C ARG A 237 8.33 -4.25 -13.47
N GLY A 238 9.44 -4.83 -13.05
CA GLY A 238 10.02 -6.04 -13.65
C GLY A 238 9.09 -7.26 -13.61
N VAL A 239 8.26 -7.40 -12.56
CA VAL A 239 7.23 -8.45 -12.48
C VAL A 239 6.11 -8.21 -13.49
N LEU A 240 5.57 -6.99 -13.52
CA LEU A 240 4.47 -6.63 -14.43
C LEU A 240 4.91 -6.68 -15.90
N GLU A 241 6.14 -6.26 -16.22
CA GLU A 241 6.71 -6.37 -17.57
C GLU A 241 6.81 -7.82 -18.03
N LYS A 242 7.24 -8.73 -17.15
CA LYS A 242 7.32 -10.16 -17.47
C LYS A 242 5.95 -10.81 -17.62
N ALA A 243 5.00 -10.43 -16.76
CA ALA A 243 3.66 -11.02 -16.76
C ALA A 243 2.79 -10.52 -17.93
N PHE A 244 3.03 -9.29 -18.39
CA PHE A 244 2.22 -8.65 -19.43
C PHE A 244 3.11 -8.12 -20.57
N ASN A 245 3.62 -6.91 -20.45
CA ASN A 245 4.63 -6.27 -21.29
C ASN A 245 5.02 -4.90 -20.69
N PRO A 246 6.09 -4.23 -21.17
CA PRO A 246 6.53 -2.94 -20.63
C PRO A 246 5.46 -1.83 -20.69
N GLN A 247 4.75 -1.72 -21.82
CA GLN A 247 3.74 -0.66 -22.00
C GLN A 247 2.55 -0.83 -21.06
N TRP A 248 2.13 -2.09 -20.84
CA TRP A 248 1.07 -2.39 -19.89
C TRP A 248 1.52 -2.13 -18.45
N ALA A 249 2.75 -2.52 -18.10
CA ALA A 249 3.32 -2.29 -16.79
C ALA A 249 3.42 -0.79 -16.46
N ASP A 250 3.90 0.02 -17.41
CA ASP A 250 3.96 1.47 -17.27
C ASP A 250 2.56 2.06 -17.03
N ARG A 251 1.59 1.69 -17.87
CA ARG A 251 0.22 2.15 -17.73
C ARG A 251 -0.39 1.78 -16.37
N TYR A 252 -0.20 0.54 -15.92
CA TYR A 252 -0.72 0.08 -14.65
C TYR A 252 -0.09 0.83 -13.46
N ILE A 253 1.21 1.02 -13.47
CA ILE A 253 1.94 1.76 -12.43
C ILE A 253 1.49 3.22 -12.40
N GLU A 254 1.33 3.87 -13.56
CA GLU A 254 1.08 5.30 -13.66
C GLU A 254 -0.41 5.67 -13.49
N GLU A 255 -1.33 4.82 -13.92
CA GLU A 255 -2.76 5.12 -13.88
C GLU A 255 -3.47 4.45 -12.69
N ILE A 256 -2.98 3.27 -12.25
CA ILE A 256 -3.68 2.45 -11.24
C ILE A 256 -2.97 2.49 -9.90
N LEU A 257 -1.66 2.23 -9.84
CA LEU A 257 -0.94 2.18 -8.55
C LEU A 257 -0.64 3.58 -8.01
N PHE A 258 0.10 4.37 -8.77
CA PHE A 258 0.68 5.65 -8.32
C PHE A 258 0.36 6.80 -9.28
N GLU A 259 -0.92 6.95 -9.61
CA GLU A 259 -1.44 8.07 -10.38
C GLU A 259 -1.04 9.42 -9.75
N ASP A 260 -0.49 10.31 -10.57
CA ASP A 260 -0.15 11.65 -10.12
C ASP A 260 -1.40 12.42 -9.64
N PRO A 261 -1.29 13.26 -8.61
CA PRO A 261 -2.41 14.10 -8.21
C PRO A 261 -2.83 15.00 -9.37
N PRO A 262 -4.15 15.18 -9.60
CA PRO A 262 -4.64 16.04 -10.67
C PRO A 262 -4.17 17.49 -10.45
N PRO A 263 -4.06 18.30 -11.52
CA PRO A 263 -3.78 19.73 -11.37
C PRO A 263 -4.74 20.42 -10.40
N LEU A 264 -4.25 21.41 -9.66
CA LEU A 264 -5.02 22.21 -8.69
C LEU A 264 -5.97 23.20 -9.34
#